data_f107f732b6598cf63a587b8e95420e5c
#
_entry.id   f107f732b6598cf63a587b8e95420e5c
#
_cell.length_a   1.000
_cell.length_b   1.000
_cell.length_c   1.000
_cell.angle_alpha   90.00
_cell.angle_beta   90.00
_cell.angle_gamma   90.00
#
_symmetry.space_group_name_H-M   'P 1'
#
loop_
_entity.id
_entity.type
_entity.pdbx_description
1 polymer ?
#
loop_
_entity_poly.entity_id
_entity_poly.type
_entity_poly.pdbx_seq_one_letter_code
_entity_poly.pdbx_strand_id
1 'polypeptide(L)'
;MHSKMVEKKTYRIRNNSEKARNFVLEHPVRYGWKLLEPTPVESSANFYRFKVPVKPKSTTEFVVNEESPIDSSFSVASITPEQISIWTHDRSIDPETEFALQSIVAKKNEITALARELASLEKEQKNIFEDQNRIRSNIQRLSRTPEENALRQRYLNKLNDQETRLAAIQDEQDTLEASRATAQAQLDEMIQNLSVDKNLE
;
A
#
# COMPACT_ATOMS: atom_id res chain seq x y z
N MET A 1 -3.81 -11.55 3.66
CA MET A 1 -4.24 -12.19 2.41
C MET A 1 -3.66 -13.57 2.36
N HIS A 2 -4.49 -14.59 2.15
CA HIS A 2 -4.05 -15.96 1.97
C HIS A 2 -4.11 -16.27 0.47
N SER A 3 -2.99 -16.53 -0.13
CA SER A 3 -2.90 -17.08 -1.48
C SER A 3 -2.27 -18.46 -1.42
N LYS A 4 -2.52 -19.28 -2.45
CA LYS A 4 -1.98 -20.64 -2.52
C LYS A 4 -1.05 -20.75 -3.73
N MET A 5 0.15 -21.26 -3.51
CA MET A 5 1.01 -21.71 -4.59
C MET A 5 0.69 -23.17 -4.90
N VAL A 6 0.37 -23.49 -6.14
CA VAL A 6 0.15 -24.87 -6.60
C VAL A 6 1.32 -25.27 -7.49
N GLU A 7 1.95 -26.38 -7.16
CA GLU A 7 3.04 -26.94 -7.94
C GLU A 7 2.66 -28.32 -8.48
N LYS A 8 2.96 -28.51 -9.76
CA LYS A 8 2.75 -29.77 -10.47
C LYS A 8 4.09 -30.42 -10.80
N LYS A 9 4.36 -31.59 -10.21
CA LYS A 9 5.57 -32.36 -10.46
C LYS A 9 5.28 -33.60 -11.26
N THR A 10 5.91 -33.74 -12.43
CA THR A 10 5.70 -34.86 -13.35
C THR A 10 6.91 -35.81 -13.29
N TYR A 11 6.63 -37.06 -12.97
CA TYR A 11 7.61 -38.16 -12.98
C TYR A 11 7.43 -39.02 -14.23
N ARG A 12 8.51 -39.30 -14.95
CA ARG A 12 8.49 -40.21 -16.09
C ARG A 12 9.13 -41.54 -15.68
N ILE A 13 8.35 -42.61 -15.73
CA ILE A 13 8.76 -43.95 -15.30
C ILE A 13 8.77 -44.87 -16.51
N ARG A 14 9.92 -45.40 -16.86
CA ARG A 14 10.09 -46.29 -18.01
C ARG A 14 10.32 -47.75 -17.58
N ASN A 15 9.52 -48.64 -18.14
CA ASN A 15 9.69 -50.09 -17.97
C ASN A 15 10.35 -50.72 -19.20
N ASN A 16 11.60 -51.11 -19.07
CA ASN A 16 12.36 -51.77 -20.16
C ASN A 16 12.17 -53.27 -20.22
N SER A 17 11.42 -53.86 -19.27
CA SER A 17 11.21 -55.33 -19.24
C SER A 17 10.05 -55.78 -20.13
N GLU A 18 10.01 -57.06 -20.44
CA GLU A 18 8.94 -57.72 -21.20
C GLU A 18 7.65 -57.95 -20.37
N LYS A 19 7.69 -57.64 -19.08
CA LYS A 19 6.55 -57.87 -18.16
C LYS A 19 6.08 -56.53 -17.59
N ALA A 20 4.78 -56.40 -17.36
CA ALA A 20 4.24 -55.30 -16.61
C ALA A 20 4.82 -55.27 -15.18
N ARG A 21 5.11 -54.09 -14.67
CA ARG A 21 5.66 -53.90 -13.31
C ARG A 21 4.92 -52.81 -12.58
N ASN A 22 4.78 -52.98 -11.27
CA ASN A 22 4.36 -51.91 -10.37
C ASN A 22 5.63 -51.26 -9.77
N PHE A 23 5.80 -50.00 -10.04
CA PHE A 23 6.86 -49.22 -9.42
C PHE A 23 6.34 -48.55 -8.16
N VAL A 24 7.19 -48.44 -7.15
CA VAL A 24 6.91 -47.61 -5.97
C VAL A 24 7.65 -46.31 -6.18
N LEU A 25 6.90 -45.23 -6.32
CA LEU A 25 7.43 -43.85 -6.39
C LEU A 25 7.41 -43.25 -5.00
N GLU A 26 8.57 -42.80 -4.54
CA GLU A 26 8.69 -42.01 -3.31
C GLU A 26 8.78 -40.50 -3.68
N HIS A 27 7.80 -39.75 -3.20
CA HIS A 27 7.76 -38.31 -3.34
C HIS A 27 8.03 -37.69 -1.97
N PRO A 28 9.02 -36.77 -1.83
CA PRO A 28 9.39 -36.22 -0.53
C PRO A 28 8.27 -35.34 0.04
N VAL A 29 8.00 -35.49 1.35
CA VAL A 29 7.16 -34.56 2.10
C VAL A 29 7.93 -33.26 2.27
N ARG A 30 7.34 -32.17 1.83
CA ARG A 30 7.94 -30.82 1.95
C ARG A 30 7.28 -30.04 3.07
N TYR A 31 8.08 -29.42 3.93
CA TYR A 31 7.56 -28.58 4.99
C TYR A 31 6.77 -27.41 4.41
N GLY A 32 5.56 -27.16 4.92
CA GLY A 32 4.67 -26.10 4.46
C GLY A 32 3.91 -26.41 3.17
N TRP A 33 4.10 -27.61 2.57
CA TRP A 33 3.36 -28.07 1.39
C TRP A 33 2.39 -29.18 1.78
N LYS A 34 1.21 -29.14 1.17
CA LYS A 34 0.17 -30.12 1.33
C LYS A 34 -0.04 -30.85 0.00
N LEU A 35 -0.02 -32.17 0.04
CA LEU A 35 -0.36 -32.99 -1.12
C LEU A 35 -1.85 -32.83 -1.45
N LEU A 36 -2.14 -32.48 -2.70
CA LEU A 36 -3.51 -32.40 -3.22
C LEU A 36 -3.92 -33.75 -3.85
N GLU A 37 -3.14 -34.20 -4.84
CA GLU A 37 -3.41 -35.43 -5.59
C GLU A 37 -2.12 -35.98 -6.24
N PRO A 38 -2.08 -37.27 -6.51
CA PRO A 38 -3.06 -38.29 -6.15
C PRO A 38 -2.92 -38.72 -4.68
N THR A 39 -3.91 -39.48 -4.18
CA THR A 39 -3.84 -40.08 -2.84
C THR A 39 -2.69 -41.11 -2.76
N PRO A 40 -1.76 -41.00 -1.81
CA PRO A 40 -0.69 -41.96 -1.64
C PRO A 40 -1.22 -43.31 -1.09
N VAL A 41 -0.55 -44.39 -1.44
CA VAL A 41 -0.87 -45.72 -0.86
C VAL A 41 -0.28 -45.88 0.55
N GLU A 42 0.75 -45.11 0.86
CA GLU A 42 1.42 -45.04 2.17
C GLU A 42 2.03 -43.68 2.37
N SER A 43 2.00 -43.16 3.60
CA SER A 43 2.66 -41.92 4.01
C SER A 43 3.59 -42.19 5.18
N SER A 44 4.77 -41.62 5.13
CA SER A 44 5.72 -41.58 6.25
C SER A 44 6.05 -40.13 6.60
N ALA A 45 6.87 -39.91 7.61
CA ALA A 45 7.30 -38.54 7.97
C ALA A 45 8.05 -37.80 6.84
N ASN A 46 8.71 -38.54 5.93
CA ASN A 46 9.59 -37.98 4.92
C ASN A 46 9.11 -38.18 3.49
N PHE A 47 8.21 -39.15 3.22
CA PHE A 47 7.82 -39.54 1.86
C PHE A 47 6.37 -39.95 1.78
N TYR A 48 5.73 -39.55 0.67
CA TYR A 48 4.50 -40.12 0.13
C TYR A 48 4.87 -41.27 -0.85
N ARG A 49 4.25 -42.43 -0.74
CA ARG A 49 4.50 -43.57 -1.62
C ARG A 49 3.31 -43.81 -2.53
N PHE A 50 3.59 -43.96 -3.83
CA PHE A 50 2.60 -44.24 -4.85
C PHE A 50 2.96 -45.51 -5.59
N LYS A 51 1.93 -46.38 -5.85
CA LYS A 51 2.09 -47.52 -6.75
C LYS A 51 1.74 -47.11 -8.17
N VAL A 52 2.72 -47.14 -9.06
CA VAL A 52 2.52 -46.77 -10.46
C VAL A 52 2.67 -48.01 -11.35
N PRO A 53 1.56 -48.53 -11.93
CA PRO A 53 1.64 -49.64 -12.87
C PRO A 53 2.18 -49.16 -14.21
N VAL A 54 3.23 -49.85 -14.72
CA VAL A 54 3.84 -49.51 -16.00
C VAL A 54 3.85 -50.75 -16.88
N LYS A 55 3.26 -50.64 -18.09
CA LYS A 55 3.18 -51.73 -19.07
C LYS A 55 4.56 -52.12 -19.58
N PRO A 56 4.71 -53.35 -20.16
CA PRO A 56 5.98 -53.73 -20.80
C PRO A 56 6.45 -52.72 -21.84
N LYS A 57 7.75 -52.48 -21.92
CA LYS A 57 8.41 -51.60 -22.93
C LYS A 57 7.79 -50.22 -23.08
N SER A 58 7.17 -49.69 -22.03
CA SER A 58 6.45 -48.39 -22.07
C SER A 58 6.96 -47.40 -21.05
N THR A 59 6.64 -46.16 -21.28
CA THR A 59 6.84 -45.05 -20.33
C THR A 59 5.50 -44.52 -19.86
N THR A 60 5.37 -44.32 -18.56
CA THR A 60 4.18 -43.75 -17.92
C THR A 60 4.57 -42.44 -17.25
N GLU A 61 3.78 -41.40 -17.43
CA GLU A 61 3.88 -40.18 -16.67
C GLU A 61 2.97 -40.25 -15.45
N PHE A 62 3.51 -39.85 -14.31
CA PHE A 62 2.79 -39.77 -13.04
C PHE A 62 2.93 -38.36 -12.49
N VAL A 63 1.81 -37.73 -12.18
CA VAL A 63 1.76 -36.33 -11.76
C VAL A 63 1.40 -36.25 -10.30
N VAL A 64 2.12 -35.43 -9.57
CA VAL A 64 1.86 -35.07 -8.16
C VAL A 64 1.61 -33.58 -8.11
N ASN A 65 0.47 -33.20 -7.53
CA ASN A 65 0.11 -31.81 -7.29
C ASN A 65 0.18 -31.51 -5.80
N GLU A 66 0.85 -30.42 -5.46
CA GLU A 66 0.98 -29.95 -4.08
C GLU A 66 0.59 -28.48 -4.00
N GLU A 67 0.11 -28.06 -2.84
CA GLU A 67 -0.18 -26.66 -2.53
C GLU A 67 0.62 -26.21 -1.32
N SER A 68 1.02 -24.94 -1.33
CA SER A 68 1.60 -24.25 -0.17
C SER A 68 0.85 -22.94 0.06
N PRO A 69 0.37 -22.69 1.28
CA PRO A 69 -0.20 -21.38 1.59
C PRO A 69 0.89 -20.32 1.52
N ILE A 70 0.55 -19.17 0.95
CA ILE A 70 1.39 -17.98 0.95
C ILE A 70 0.66 -16.93 1.78
N ASP A 71 1.16 -16.66 2.97
CA ASP A 71 0.66 -15.59 3.81
C ASP A 71 1.36 -14.28 3.43
N SER A 72 0.62 -13.36 2.85
CA SER A 72 1.10 -12.02 2.56
C SER A 72 0.44 -11.03 3.51
N SER A 73 1.25 -10.32 4.30
CA SER A 73 0.79 -9.21 5.12
C SER A 73 1.10 -7.88 4.42
N PHE A 74 0.10 -7.01 4.32
CA PHE A 74 0.24 -5.68 3.77
C PHE A 74 -0.13 -4.66 4.84
N SER A 75 0.67 -3.59 4.94
CA SER A 75 0.30 -2.47 5.77
C SER A 75 -0.76 -1.63 5.05
N VAL A 76 -1.91 -1.42 5.68
CA VAL A 76 -2.98 -0.55 5.15
C VAL A 76 -2.46 0.87 4.88
N ALA A 77 -1.45 1.31 5.65
CA ALA A 77 -0.81 2.60 5.46
C ALA A 77 -0.08 2.75 4.11
N SER A 78 0.35 1.65 3.48
CA SER A 78 1.10 1.67 2.21
C SER A 78 0.29 1.22 0.98
N ILE A 79 -0.99 0.91 1.14
CA ILE A 79 -1.85 0.46 0.04
C ILE A 79 -2.03 1.57 -1.00
N THR A 80 -1.91 1.20 -2.28
CA THR A 80 -2.12 2.09 -3.44
C THR A 80 -3.36 1.69 -4.25
N PRO A 81 -3.94 2.61 -5.06
CA PRO A 81 -5.07 2.30 -5.94
C PRO A 81 -4.77 1.14 -6.91
N GLU A 82 -3.52 1.07 -7.42
CA GLU A 82 -3.10 0.01 -8.35
C GLU A 82 -3.13 -1.36 -7.69
N GLN A 83 -2.69 -1.46 -6.43
CA GLN A 83 -2.75 -2.70 -5.66
C GLN A 83 -4.19 -3.16 -5.42
N ILE A 84 -5.09 -2.23 -5.09
CA ILE A 84 -6.52 -2.53 -4.93
C ILE A 84 -7.08 -3.07 -6.24
N SER A 85 -6.78 -2.44 -7.38
CA SER A 85 -7.23 -2.88 -8.71
C SER A 85 -6.77 -4.29 -9.05
N ILE A 86 -5.51 -4.65 -8.72
CA ILE A 86 -4.97 -6.00 -8.91
C ILE A 86 -5.77 -7.00 -8.07
N TRP A 87 -5.98 -6.73 -6.78
CA TRP A 87 -6.70 -7.63 -5.88
C TRP A 87 -8.16 -7.83 -6.26
N THR A 88 -8.81 -6.79 -6.78
CA THR A 88 -10.18 -6.88 -7.31
C THR A 88 -10.22 -7.75 -8.57
N HIS A 89 -9.27 -7.53 -9.51
CA HIS A 89 -9.19 -8.32 -10.74
C HIS A 89 -8.97 -9.81 -10.46
N ASP A 90 -8.10 -10.12 -9.53
CA ASP A 90 -7.76 -11.48 -9.10
C ASP A 90 -8.82 -12.08 -8.16
N ARG A 91 -9.91 -11.36 -7.88
CA ARG A 91 -10.96 -11.74 -6.91
C ARG A 91 -10.42 -12.10 -5.53
N SER A 92 -9.29 -11.51 -5.15
CA SER A 92 -8.64 -11.70 -3.85
C SER A 92 -9.31 -10.90 -2.73
N ILE A 93 -10.16 -9.94 -3.07
CA ILE A 93 -10.99 -9.14 -2.16
C ILE A 93 -12.43 -9.09 -2.68
N ASP A 94 -13.37 -8.94 -1.76
CA ASP A 94 -14.78 -8.73 -2.10
C ASP A 94 -15.07 -7.24 -2.35
N PRO A 95 -16.24 -6.91 -2.95
CA PRO A 95 -16.61 -5.54 -3.27
C PRO A 95 -16.69 -4.60 -2.06
N GLU A 96 -17.04 -5.13 -0.88
CA GLU A 96 -17.13 -4.34 0.36
C GLU A 96 -15.73 -3.95 0.84
N THR A 97 -14.80 -4.91 0.85
CA THR A 97 -13.39 -4.67 1.15
C THR A 97 -12.74 -3.71 0.14
N GLU A 98 -13.04 -3.87 -1.16
CA GLU A 98 -12.57 -2.95 -2.20
C GLU A 98 -13.01 -1.51 -1.92
N PHE A 99 -14.31 -1.30 -1.65
CA PHE A 99 -14.88 0.01 -1.34
C PHE A 99 -14.23 0.62 -0.10
N ALA A 100 -14.03 -0.17 0.97
CA ALA A 100 -13.39 0.29 2.19
C ALA A 100 -11.92 0.73 1.94
N LEU A 101 -11.16 -0.04 1.17
CA LEU A 101 -9.77 0.30 0.82
C LEU A 101 -9.68 1.54 -0.07
N GLN A 102 -10.58 1.69 -1.05
CA GLN A 102 -10.66 2.89 -1.90
C GLN A 102 -10.98 4.13 -1.06
N SER A 103 -11.90 4.01 -0.10
CA SER A 103 -12.26 5.09 0.83
C SER A 103 -11.08 5.51 1.71
N ILE A 104 -10.29 4.56 2.20
CA ILE A 104 -9.04 4.81 2.95
C ILE A 104 -8.03 5.57 2.09
N VAL A 105 -7.82 5.15 0.84
CA VAL A 105 -6.92 5.85 -0.09
C VAL A 105 -7.40 7.26 -0.39
N ALA A 106 -8.70 7.47 -0.60
CA ALA A 106 -9.28 8.79 -0.81
C ALA A 106 -9.04 9.70 0.41
N LYS A 107 -9.24 9.19 1.62
CA LYS A 107 -8.99 9.96 2.86
C LYS A 107 -7.50 10.31 3.05
N LYS A 108 -6.58 9.41 2.71
CA LYS A 108 -5.13 9.71 2.70
C LYS A 108 -4.78 10.82 1.71
N ASN A 109 -5.39 10.81 0.53
CA ASN A 109 -5.18 11.85 -0.48
C ASN A 109 -5.70 13.21 0.01
N GLU A 110 -6.85 13.24 0.70
CA GLU A 110 -7.40 14.44 1.33
C GLU A 110 -6.41 15.02 2.37
N ILE A 111 -5.91 14.19 3.30
CA ILE A 111 -4.92 14.59 4.30
C ILE A 111 -3.66 15.16 3.63
N THR A 112 -3.22 14.52 2.55
CA THR A 112 -2.04 14.96 1.79
C THR A 112 -2.28 16.32 1.12
N ALA A 113 -3.48 16.57 0.60
CA ALA A 113 -3.85 17.85 0.01
C ALA A 113 -3.85 18.97 1.07
N LEU A 114 -4.48 18.74 2.22
CA LEU A 114 -4.49 19.68 3.34
C LEU A 114 -3.07 20.01 3.83
N ALA A 115 -2.20 19.00 3.91
CA ALA A 115 -0.80 19.22 4.28
C ALA A 115 -0.02 20.08 3.26
N ARG A 116 -0.33 19.95 1.96
CA ARG A 116 0.28 20.79 0.92
C ARG A 116 -0.20 22.24 1.00
N GLU A 117 -1.48 22.46 1.29
CA GLU A 117 -2.05 23.79 1.49
C GLU A 117 -1.42 24.47 2.70
N LEU A 118 -1.29 23.79 3.83
CA LEU A 118 -0.58 24.28 5.01
C LEU A 118 0.86 24.69 4.69
N ALA A 119 1.61 23.83 4.01
CA ALA A 119 2.99 24.13 3.61
C ALA A 119 3.09 25.33 2.65
N SER A 120 2.07 25.55 1.81
CA SER A 120 1.99 26.73 0.96
C SER A 120 1.80 28.01 1.75
N LEU A 121 0.89 27.99 2.76
CA LEU A 121 0.66 29.13 3.65
C LEU A 121 1.88 29.44 4.53
N GLU A 122 2.56 28.44 5.06
CA GLU A 122 3.81 28.60 5.81
C GLU A 122 4.89 29.29 4.95
N LYS A 123 5.00 28.89 3.68
CA LYS A 123 5.93 29.52 2.74
C LYS A 123 5.55 30.97 2.45
N GLU A 124 4.25 31.27 2.26
CA GLU A 124 3.77 32.64 2.07
C GLU A 124 4.08 33.49 3.31
N GLN A 125 3.77 32.99 4.50
CA GLN A 125 4.04 33.65 5.78
C GLN A 125 5.53 33.99 5.92
N LYS A 126 6.41 33.04 5.62
CA LYS A 126 7.86 33.28 5.64
C LYS A 126 8.29 34.39 4.67
N ASN A 127 7.77 34.36 3.45
CA ASN A 127 8.08 35.39 2.45
C ASN A 127 7.61 36.76 2.91
N ILE A 128 6.45 36.87 3.54
CA ILE A 128 5.95 38.14 4.09
C ILE A 128 6.88 38.64 5.20
N PHE A 129 7.31 37.80 6.13
CA PHE A 129 8.25 38.22 7.19
C PHE A 129 9.60 38.69 6.63
N GLU A 130 10.12 37.99 5.62
CA GLU A 130 11.36 38.43 4.95
C GLU A 130 11.18 39.79 4.27
N ASP A 131 10.07 40.05 3.59
CA ASP A 131 9.76 41.30 2.96
C ASP A 131 9.51 42.41 3.98
N GLN A 132 8.83 42.16 5.10
CA GLN A 132 8.68 43.12 6.18
C GLN A 132 10.01 43.54 6.77
N ASN A 133 10.95 42.62 6.98
CA ASN A 133 12.30 42.93 7.46
C ASN A 133 13.04 43.84 6.47
N ARG A 134 12.92 43.56 5.19
CA ARG A 134 13.48 44.43 4.12
C ARG A 134 12.84 45.82 4.14
N ILE A 135 11.52 45.90 4.25
CA ILE A 135 10.80 47.19 4.29
C ILE A 135 11.19 48.01 5.51
N ARG A 136 11.23 47.39 6.71
CA ARG A 136 11.66 48.06 7.95
C ARG A 136 13.08 48.60 7.82
N SER A 137 14.01 47.84 7.25
CA SER A 137 15.38 48.29 6.99
C SER A 137 15.44 49.48 6.00
N ASN A 138 14.59 49.46 4.97
CA ASN A 138 14.51 50.58 4.03
C ASN A 138 13.95 51.83 4.71
N ILE A 139 12.87 51.71 5.50
CA ILE A 139 12.28 52.84 6.26
C ILE A 139 13.33 53.48 7.17
N GLN A 140 14.16 52.71 7.84
CA GLN A 140 15.21 53.23 8.74
C GLN A 140 16.27 54.06 8.03
N ARG A 141 16.50 53.84 6.74
CA ARG A 141 17.49 54.56 5.92
C ARG A 141 16.94 55.82 5.24
N LEU A 142 15.62 56.04 5.28
CA LEU A 142 15.00 57.20 4.68
C LEU A 142 15.21 58.46 5.55
N SER A 143 15.54 59.59 4.90
CA SER A 143 15.57 60.90 5.52
C SER A 143 14.15 61.44 5.68
N ARG A 144 14.02 62.78 5.87
CA ARG A 144 12.71 63.41 6.04
C ARG A 144 12.40 64.42 4.90
N THR A 145 12.86 64.10 3.69
CA THR A 145 12.49 64.90 2.53
C THR A 145 11.05 64.62 2.10
N PRO A 146 10.36 65.50 1.39
CA PRO A 146 8.98 65.25 0.93
C PRO A 146 8.83 63.99 0.12
N GLU A 147 9.79 63.70 -0.78
CA GLU A 147 9.81 62.50 -1.65
C GLU A 147 9.97 61.21 -0.81
N GLU A 148 10.87 61.24 0.17
CA GLU A 148 11.11 60.09 1.07
C GLU A 148 9.95 59.89 2.05
N ASN A 149 9.25 60.93 2.42
CA ASN A 149 8.02 60.77 3.22
C ASN A 149 6.91 60.08 2.40
N ALA A 150 6.76 60.36 1.11
CA ALA A 150 5.81 59.66 0.24
C ALA A 150 6.19 58.16 0.11
N LEU A 151 7.49 57.84 -0.04
CA LEU A 151 7.96 56.46 -0.07
C LEU A 151 7.76 55.77 1.26
N ARG A 152 8.02 56.43 2.39
CA ARG A 152 7.73 55.91 3.75
C ARG A 152 6.27 55.53 3.90
N GLN A 153 5.35 56.39 3.46
CA GLN A 153 3.92 56.13 3.53
C GLN A 153 3.53 54.87 2.72
N ARG A 154 4.10 54.70 1.52
CA ARG A 154 3.89 53.49 0.72
C ARG A 154 4.39 52.23 1.43
N TYR A 155 5.53 52.28 2.10
CA TYR A 155 6.06 51.17 2.88
C TYR A 155 5.17 50.85 4.11
N LEU A 156 4.66 51.89 4.80
CA LEU A 156 3.74 51.68 5.93
C LEU A 156 2.41 51.04 5.49
N ASN A 157 1.86 51.51 4.35
CA ASN A 157 0.67 50.89 3.80
C ASN A 157 0.92 49.43 3.45
N LYS A 158 2.04 49.08 2.80
CA LYS A 158 2.39 47.73 2.48
C LYS A 158 2.58 46.84 3.72
N LEU A 159 3.19 47.37 4.80
CA LEU A 159 3.29 46.62 6.07
C LEU A 159 1.91 46.37 6.64
N ASN A 160 0.99 47.32 6.59
CA ASN A 160 -0.38 47.16 7.08
C ASN A 160 -1.16 46.09 6.29
N ASP A 161 -1.03 46.11 4.94
CA ASP A 161 -1.62 45.06 4.09
C ASP A 161 -1.07 43.66 4.40
N GLN A 162 0.26 43.59 4.66
CA GLN A 162 0.92 42.35 5.04
C GLN A 162 0.49 41.84 6.41
N GLU A 163 0.28 42.70 7.41
CA GLU A 163 -0.27 42.32 8.72
C GLU A 163 -1.67 41.76 8.56
N THR A 164 -2.52 42.39 7.75
CA THR A 164 -3.86 41.90 7.45
C THR A 164 -3.79 40.51 6.78
N ARG A 165 -2.87 40.28 5.84
CA ARG A 165 -2.69 38.99 5.19
C ARG A 165 -2.16 37.94 6.16
N LEU A 166 -1.23 38.30 7.06
CA LEU A 166 -0.73 37.40 8.11
C LEU A 166 -1.83 36.93 9.04
N ALA A 167 -2.74 37.81 9.45
CA ALA A 167 -3.91 37.43 10.25
C ALA A 167 -4.81 36.44 9.50
N ALA A 168 -5.10 36.70 8.23
CA ALA A 168 -5.87 35.79 7.39
C ALA A 168 -5.18 34.43 7.21
N ILE A 169 -3.85 34.41 7.01
CA ILE A 169 -3.07 33.16 6.93
C ILE A 169 -3.20 32.37 8.20
N GLN A 170 -3.16 32.99 9.38
CA GLN A 170 -3.31 32.28 10.65
C GLN A 170 -4.69 31.62 10.76
N ASP A 171 -5.76 32.34 10.43
CA ASP A 171 -7.12 31.80 10.46
C ASP A 171 -7.31 30.63 9.46
N GLU A 172 -6.70 30.76 8.25
CA GLU A 172 -6.69 29.70 7.24
C GLU A 172 -5.91 28.47 7.75
N GLN A 173 -4.74 28.65 8.38
CA GLN A 173 -3.94 27.57 8.95
C GLN A 173 -4.71 26.83 10.07
N ASP A 174 -5.31 27.54 11.01
CA ASP A 174 -6.10 26.98 12.10
C ASP A 174 -7.25 26.11 11.55
N THR A 175 -7.93 26.60 10.51
CA THR A 175 -9.03 25.86 9.85
C THR A 175 -8.53 24.59 9.16
N LEU A 176 -7.42 24.67 8.43
CA LEU A 176 -6.82 23.53 7.73
C LEU A 176 -6.26 22.49 8.71
N GLU A 177 -5.66 22.92 9.81
CA GLU A 177 -5.18 22.01 10.86
C GLU A 177 -6.34 21.26 11.53
N ALA A 178 -7.44 21.93 11.85
CA ALA A 178 -8.64 21.28 12.40
C ALA A 178 -9.23 20.27 11.40
N SER A 179 -9.28 20.64 10.12
CA SER A 179 -9.76 19.75 9.05
C SER A 179 -8.86 18.53 8.89
N ARG A 180 -7.53 18.72 8.91
CA ARG A 180 -6.54 17.64 8.84
C ARG A 180 -6.63 16.70 10.03
N ALA A 181 -6.79 17.23 11.24
CA ALA A 181 -6.97 16.43 12.45
C ALA A 181 -8.26 15.59 12.37
N THR A 182 -9.35 16.17 11.91
CA THR A 182 -10.63 15.46 11.68
C THR A 182 -10.48 14.36 10.64
N ALA A 183 -9.85 14.66 9.50
CA ALA A 183 -9.61 13.67 8.45
C ALA A 183 -8.71 12.53 8.93
N GLN A 184 -7.69 12.82 9.76
CA GLN A 184 -6.82 11.80 10.35
C GLN A 184 -7.60 10.90 11.31
N ALA A 185 -8.44 11.45 12.20
CA ALA A 185 -9.27 10.67 13.11
C ALA A 185 -10.23 9.73 12.34
N GLN A 186 -10.83 10.22 11.25
CA GLN A 186 -11.69 9.41 10.39
C GLN A 186 -10.89 8.29 9.70
N LEU A 187 -9.68 8.58 9.22
CA LEU A 187 -8.81 7.56 8.63
C LEU A 187 -8.47 6.46 9.65
N ASP A 188 -8.12 6.84 10.87
CA ASP A 188 -7.79 5.89 11.95
C ASP A 188 -8.99 5.00 12.29
N GLU A 189 -10.20 5.58 12.36
CA GLU A 189 -11.45 4.83 12.55
C GLU A 189 -11.72 3.87 11.39
N MET A 190 -11.57 4.32 10.14
CA MET A 190 -11.74 3.47 8.96
C MET A 190 -10.77 2.29 8.97
N ILE A 191 -9.52 2.50 9.39
CA ILE A 191 -8.51 1.44 9.50
C ILE A 191 -8.87 0.46 10.62
N GLN A 192 -9.31 0.94 11.78
CA GLN A 192 -9.73 0.09 12.90
C GLN A 192 -10.95 -0.77 12.55
N ASN A 193 -11.89 -0.22 11.80
CA ASN A 193 -13.10 -0.92 11.37
C ASN A 193 -12.89 -1.83 10.15
N LEU A 194 -11.70 -1.78 9.52
CA LEU A 194 -11.37 -2.66 8.41
C LEU A 194 -11.11 -4.07 8.94
N SER A 195 -12.16 -4.88 9.01
CA SER A 195 -12.07 -6.31 9.33
C SER A 195 -11.95 -7.09 8.03
N VAL A 196 -10.74 -7.53 7.71
CA VAL A 196 -10.47 -8.41 6.55
C VAL A 196 -10.18 -9.81 7.09
N ASP A 197 -11.18 -10.42 7.69
CA ASP A 197 -11.08 -11.82 8.16
C ASP A 197 -11.99 -12.69 7.29
N LYS A 198 -11.51 -13.03 6.09
CA LYS A 198 -12.21 -13.97 5.20
C LYS A 198 -11.31 -15.14 4.88
N ASN A 199 -11.71 -16.32 5.35
CA ASN A 199 -11.25 -17.58 4.80
C ASN A 199 -11.66 -17.63 3.32
N LEU A 200 -10.70 -17.43 2.43
CA LEU A 200 -10.88 -17.71 1.01
C LEU A 200 -10.90 -19.23 0.84
N GLU A 201 -12.09 -19.82 0.72
CA GLU A 201 -12.28 -21.21 0.33
C GLU A 201 -11.87 -21.44 -1.14
#